data_29f1d5065a8b2dce08910f963a6fd631
#
_entry.id   29f1d5065a8b2dce08910f963a6fd631
#
_cell.length_a   1.000
_cell.length_b   1.000
_cell.length_c   1.000
_cell.angle_alpha   90.00
_cell.angle_beta   90.00
_cell.angle_gamma   90.00
#
_symmetry.space_group_name_H-M   'P 1'
#
loop_
_entity.id
_entity.type
_entity.pdbx_description
1 polymer ?
#
loop_
_entity_poly.entity_id
_entity_poly.type
_entity_poly.pdbx_seq_one_letter_code
_entity_poly.pdbx_strand_id
1 'polypeptide(L)'
;MRRILSSTVLALLVIGALSVASCQSLPAAKPEDVGMSSKHLATLDEIIGVAVVRKDFPGAVLLVAHKGKLVFRKAYGESQRVPENRPMAADMIFDLASLTKPVATATSIMILVEQGKVRLWDRVTEYVPEFSTWYGEKGIAGEEARLWHLLTHTSGLPPYTDAKEAGKKLGDPCATADLVRLIAGIPKESPVGTKFVYSCLNYITLAHIVHQVTGKTIAEFAEETIFRPLGMTRTFYRPPESLLGFCVPTEVVNGIPLRGVVHDPLARLQGGVSGNAGLFSTADDLAVFAQMFLNKGEWKGVRVLSPLTVERMTEIYPKVGGSGRGLGWDLDSDYATVRGDLFGPASYGYSGYTGTSVWIDPETQTSVVFLTNRVHPDDKGDIIALRSKVANVVAAAIRAK
;
A
#
# COMPACT_ATOMS: atom_id res chain seq x y z
N MET A 1 16.67 -7.49 74.38
CA MET A 1 16.61 -8.46 73.26
C MET A 1 15.86 -7.80 72.09
N ARG A 2 16.60 -7.22 71.16
CA ARG A 2 16.01 -6.61 69.88
C ARG A 2 16.25 -7.59 68.77
N ARG A 3 15.17 -8.09 68.14
CA ARG A 3 15.22 -8.91 66.92
C ARG A 3 15.31 -8.00 65.71
N ILE A 4 16.39 -8.16 64.94
CA ILE A 4 16.62 -7.53 63.66
C ILE A 4 15.94 -8.43 62.59
N LEU A 5 14.92 -7.95 61.94
CA LEU A 5 14.30 -8.59 60.74
C LEU A 5 15.10 -8.15 59.52
N SER A 6 15.77 -9.12 58.89
CA SER A 6 16.45 -8.95 57.62
C SER A 6 15.46 -9.10 56.46
N SER A 7 15.19 -8.02 55.72
CA SER A 7 14.35 -8.04 54.51
C SER A 7 15.22 -8.31 53.29
N THR A 8 15.13 -9.53 52.79
CA THR A 8 15.78 -9.91 51.52
C THR A 8 14.91 -9.42 50.35
N VAL A 9 15.40 -8.41 49.65
CA VAL A 9 14.78 -7.94 48.40
C VAL A 9 15.22 -8.87 47.24
N LEU A 10 14.31 -9.66 46.73
CA LEU A 10 14.50 -10.52 45.55
C LEU A 10 14.33 -9.65 44.30
N ALA A 11 15.42 -9.27 43.66
CA ALA A 11 15.42 -8.58 42.38
C ALA A 11 15.13 -9.61 41.25
N LEU A 12 13.92 -9.59 40.69
CA LEU A 12 13.60 -10.31 39.47
C LEU A 12 14.23 -9.61 38.24
N LEU A 13 15.29 -10.19 37.72
CA LEU A 13 15.87 -9.84 36.42
C LEU A 13 14.91 -10.36 35.33
N VAL A 14 14.11 -9.46 34.75
CA VAL A 14 13.37 -9.72 33.52
C VAL A 14 14.38 -9.62 32.37
N ILE A 15 14.92 -10.77 31.95
CA ILE A 15 15.68 -10.86 30.67
C ILE A 15 14.68 -10.77 29.54
N GLY A 16 14.50 -9.56 29.03
CA GLY A 16 13.79 -9.34 27.77
C GLY A 16 14.61 -9.97 26.64
N ALA A 17 14.14 -11.10 26.10
CA ALA A 17 14.69 -11.65 24.88
C ALA A 17 14.44 -10.65 23.76
N LEU A 18 15.47 -9.90 23.35
CA LEU A 18 15.52 -9.20 22.09
C LEU A 18 15.46 -10.25 20.97
N SER A 19 14.26 -10.59 20.52
CA SER A 19 14.09 -11.35 19.28
C SER A 19 14.61 -10.48 18.14
N VAL A 20 15.76 -10.84 17.60
CA VAL A 20 16.24 -10.31 16.33
C VAL A 20 15.15 -10.63 15.31
N ALA A 21 14.46 -9.60 14.83
CA ALA A 21 13.45 -9.75 13.78
C ALA A 21 14.14 -10.27 12.53
N SER A 22 14.10 -11.58 12.33
CA SER A 22 14.55 -12.23 11.10
C SER A 22 13.58 -11.82 9.99
N CYS A 23 14.12 -11.40 8.85
CA CYS A 23 13.34 -11.18 7.64
C CYS A 23 12.44 -12.40 7.38
N GLN A 24 11.13 -12.22 7.53
CA GLN A 24 10.18 -13.32 7.41
C GLN A 24 9.73 -13.42 5.95
N SER A 25 10.45 -14.18 5.14
CA SER A 25 10.03 -14.51 3.78
C SER A 25 9.08 -15.72 3.73
N LEU A 26 8.31 -15.81 2.65
CA LEU A 26 7.56 -17.03 2.32
C LEU A 26 8.51 -18.18 2.01
N PRO A 27 8.23 -19.41 2.48
CA PRO A 27 9.04 -20.57 2.13
C PRO A 27 8.90 -20.87 0.64
N ALA A 28 10.02 -21.10 -0.03
CA ALA A 28 10.05 -21.47 -1.45
C ALA A 28 9.53 -22.90 -1.67
N ALA A 29 8.89 -23.13 -2.82
CA ALA A 29 8.51 -24.45 -3.31
C ALA A 29 8.61 -24.50 -4.84
N LYS A 30 8.75 -25.71 -5.40
CA LYS A 30 8.58 -25.88 -6.84
C LYS A 30 7.10 -25.65 -7.20
N PRO A 31 6.78 -25.00 -8.31
CA PRO A 31 5.38 -24.80 -8.71
C PRO A 31 4.56 -26.07 -8.73
N GLU A 32 5.13 -27.17 -9.19
CA GLU A 32 4.47 -28.47 -9.27
C GLU A 32 4.05 -29.03 -7.90
N ASP A 33 4.83 -28.79 -6.86
CA ASP A 33 4.57 -29.29 -5.50
C ASP A 33 3.30 -28.67 -4.88
N VAL A 34 2.87 -27.51 -5.40
CA VAL A 34 1.70 -26.79 -4.93
C VAL A 34 0.56 -26.70 -5.96
N GLY A 35 0.69 -27.38 -7.10
CA GLY A 35 -0.33 -27.45 -8.12
C GLY A 35 -0.28 -26.31 -9.14
N MET A 36 0.91 -25.80 -9.42
CA MET A 36 1.16 -24.87 -10.54
C MET A 36 2.07 -25.46 -11.60
N SER A 37 2.10 -24.87 -12.79
CA SER A 37 2.94 -25.27 -13.91
C SER A 37 4.15 -24.34 -14.06
N SER A 38 5.37 -24.84 -13.76
CA SER A 38 6.60 -24.10 -14.01
C SER A 38 6.78 -23.78 -15.50
N LYS A 39 6.40 -24.72 -16.38
CA LYS A 39 6.43 -24.51 -17.84
C LYS A 39 5.55 -23.33 -18.26
N HIS A 40 4.36 -23.20 -17.67
CA HIS A 40 3.46 -22.10 -17.99
C HIS A 40 3.96 -20.79 -17.38
N LEU A 41 4.46 -20.82 -16.12
CA LEU A 41 5.06 -19.64 -15.50
C LEU A 41 6.27 -19.10 -16.28
N ALA A 42 7.01 -19.96 -16.98
CA ALA A 42 8.13 -19.52 -17.83
C ALA A 42 7.72 -18.55 -18.97
N THR A 43 6.44 -18.54 -19.37
CA THR A 43 5.91 -17.56 -20.33
C THR A 43 6.02 -16.12 -19.82
N LEU A 44 6.07 -15.93 -18.49
CA LEU A 44 6.29 -14.62 -17.85
C LEU A 44 7.62 -13.99 -18.31
N ASP A 45 8.66 -14.82 -18.51
CA ASP A 45 9.97 -14.35 -18.97
C ASP A 45 9.89 -13.72 -20.38
N GLU A 46 9.10 -14.31 -21.25
CA GLU A 46 8.89 -13.82 -22.61
C GLU A 46 8.13 -12.49 -22.60
N ILE A 47 6.94 -12.45 -21.97
CA ILE A 47 6.08 -11.26 -22.01
C ILE A 47 6.72 -10.05 -21.33
N ILE A 48 7.42 -10.26 -20.20
CA ILE A 48 8.11 -9.18 -19.47
C ILE A 48 9.39 -8.79 -20.23
N GLY A 49 10.16 -9.77 -20.71
CA GLY A 49 11.38 -9.51 -21.47
C GLY A 49 11.11 -8.70 -22.74
N VAL A 50 10.07 -9.02 -23.50
CA VAL A 50 9.65 -8.25 -24.68
C VAL A 50 9.30 -6.80 -24.31
N ALA A 51 8.59 -6.58 -23.20
CA ALA A 51 8.23 -5.24 -22.75
C ALA A 51 9.47 -4.41 -22.34
N VAL A 52 10.45 -5.03 -21.67
CA VAL A 52 11.73 -4.38 -21.34
C VAL A 52 12.52 -4.01 -22.61
N VAL A 53 12.58 -4.92 -23.60
CA VAL A 53 13.27 -4.68 -24.89
C VAL A 53 12.59 -3.54 -25.66
N ARG A 54 11.26 -3.46 -25.64
CA ARG A 54 10.49 -2.37 -26.24
C ARG A 54 10.63 -1.05 -25.49
N LYS A 55 11.27 -1.06 -24.32
CA LYS A 55 11.44 0.10 -23.44
C LYS A 55 10.11 0.61 -22.85
N ASP A 56 9.10 -0.25 -22.71
CA ASP A 56 7.83 0.09 -22.07
C ASP A 56 8.05 0.53 -20.60
N PHE A 57 9.12 0.01 -19.97
CA PHE A 57 9.65 0.43 -18.67
C PHE A 57 11.12 -0.06 -18.52
N PRO A 58 11.91 0.49 -17.58
CA PRO A 58 13.30 0.08 -17.40
C PRO A 58 13.46 -1.35 -16.87
N GLY A 59 12.75 -1.71 -15.83
CA GLY A 59 12.86 -3.01 -15.22
C GLY A 59 11.79 -3.31 -14.18
N ALA A 60 11.78 -4.54 -13.70
CA ALA A 60 10.76 -5.06 -12.78
C ALA A 60 11.28 -6.14 -11.84
N VAL A 61 10.56 -6.32 -10.76
CA VAL A 61 10.58 -7.54 -9.92
C VAL A 61 9.18 -8.14 -9.93
N LEU A 62 9.08 -9.41 -10.30
CA LEU A 62 7.85 -10.20 -10.19
C LEU A 62 8.03 -11.29 -9.13
N LEU A 63 7.06 -11.37 -8.21
CA LEU A 63 6.94 -12.44 -7.24
C LEU A 63 5.52 -13.01 -7.31
N VAL A 64 5.44 -14.35 -7.39
CA VAL A 64 4.18 -15.09 -7.29
C VAL A 64 4.25 -16.03 -6.09
N ALA A 65 3.25 -15.95 -5.24
CA ALA A 65 3.05 -16.91 -4.16
C ALA A 65 1.72 -17.66 -4.36
N HIS A 66 1.73 -18.95 -4.03
CA HIS A 66 0.55 -19.82 -4.12
C HIS A 66 0.51 -20.78 -2.95
N LYS A 67 -0.65 -20.87 -2.26
CA LYS A 67 -0.85 -21.71 -1.07
C LYS A 67 0.25 -21.53 0.00
N GLY A 68 0.61 -20.26 0.25
CA GLY A 68 1.60 -19.92 1.27
C GLY A 68 3.06 -20.20 0.89
N LYS A 69 3.34 -20.51 -0.37
CA LYS A 69 4.68 -20.78 -0.90
C LYS A 69 5.07 -19.80 -1.98
N LEU A 70 6.34 -19.37 -1.96
CA LEU A 70 6.96 -18.64 -3.04
C LEU A 70 7.25 -19.60 -4.19
N VAL A 71 6.59 -19.41 -5.34
CA VAL A 71 6.71 -20.28 -6.53
C VAL A 71 7.43 -19.63 -7.70
N PHE A 72 7.51 -18.30 -7.72
CA PHE A 72 8.23 -17.57 -8.75
C PHE A 72 8.74 -16.24 -8.17
N ARG A 73 10.02 -15.91 -8.41
CA ARG A 73 10.63 -14.63 -8.02
C ARG A 73 11.76 -14.31 -8.98
N LYS A 74 11.61 -13.23 -9.75
CA LYS A 74 12.58 -12.86 -10.75
C LYS A 74 12.69 -11.35 -10.97
N ALA A 75 13.89 -10.88 -11.25
CA ALA A 75 14.18 -9.51 -11.66
C ALA A 75 14.39 -9.45 -13.17
N TYR A 76 13.99 -8.34 -13.80
CA TYR A 76 14.08 -8.09 -15.23
C TYR A 76 14.61 -6.68 -15.49
N GLY A 77 15.45 -6.54 -16.52
CA GLY A 77 15.93 -5.24 -16.98
C GLY A 77 16.79 -4.50 -15.98
N GLU A 78 16.58 -3.19 -15.90
CA GLU A 78 17.43 -2.23 -15.21
C GLU A 78 16.70 -1.54 -14.05
N SER A 79 17.37 -1.45 -12.91
CA SER A 79 16.89 -0.66 -11.78
C SER A 79 17.04 0.84 -12.04
N GLN A 80 18.00 1.21 -12.88
CA GLN A 80 18.30 2.60 -13.24
C GLN A 80 18.84 2.65 -14.67
N ARG A 81 18.45 3.70 -15.42
CA ARG A 81 19.00 4.03 -16.76
C ARG A 81 19.85 5.29 -16.74
N VAL A 82 19.59 6.23 -15.85
CA VAL A 82 20.24 7.54 -15.77
C VAL A 82 20.73 7.77 -14.35
N PRO A 83 21.96 8.26 -14.12
CA PRO A 83 23.00 8.65 -15.10
C PRO A 83 23.74 7.46 -15.73
N GLU A 84 23.65 6.28 -15.17
CA GLU A 84 24.28 5.03 -15.62
C GLU A 84 23.31 3.86 -15.52
N ASN A 85 23.47 2.88 -16.37
CA ASN A 85 22.69 1.66 -16.33
C ASN A 85 23.09 0.80 -15.11
N ARG A 86 22.09 0.37 -14.33
CA ARG A 86 22.26 -0.59 -13.23
C ARG A 86 21.28 -1.74 -13.39
N PRO A 87 21.70 -2.99 -13.23
CA PRO A 87 20.79 -4.12 -13.35
C PRO A 87 19.76 -4.10 -12.23
N MET A 88 18.57 -4.66 -12.51
CA MET A 88 17.55 -4.92 -11.49
C MET A 88 17.95 -6.14 -10.66
N ALA A 89 17.80 -6.05 -9.33
CA ALA A 89 17.93 -7.18 -8.43
C ALA A 89 16.59 -7.46 -7.73
N ALA A 90 16.35 -8.73 -7.36
CA ALA A 90 15.05 -9.16 -6.84
C ALA A 90 14.74 -8.61 -5.43
N ASP A 91 15.76 -8.13 -4.72
CA ASP A 91 15.64 -7.58 -3.37
C ASP A 91 15.61 -6.03 -3.35
N MET A 92 15.43 -5.39 -4.51
CA MET A 92 15.32 -3.94 -4.60
C MET A 92 14.06 -3.40 -3.91
N ILE A 93 14.18 -2.17 -3.44
CA ILE A 93 13.14 -1.42 -2.71
C ILE A 93 12.51 -0.42 -3.66
N PHE A 94 11.18 -0.44 -3.75
CA PHE A 94 10.42 0.41 -4.67
C PHE A 94 9.58 1.44 -3.91
N ASP A 95 9.47 2.65 -4.45
CA ASP A 95 8.41 3.57 -4.06
C ASP A 95 7.07 2.98 -4.47
N LEU A 96 6.27 2.65 -3.51
CA LEU A 96 5.00 1.97 -3.70
C LEU A 96 3.87 2.87 -4.21
N ALA A 97 4.06 4.18 -4.18
CA ALA A 97 3.03 5.15 -4.50
C ALA A 97 1.69 4.79 -3.81
N SER A 98 0.63 4.61 -4.57
CA SER A 98 -0.72 4.37 -4.03
C SER A 98 -0.92 3.02 -3.32
N LEU A 99 -0.01 2.06 -3.42
CA LEU A 99 -0.05 0.88 -2.56
C LEU A 99 0.09 1.24 -1.06
N THR A 100 0.60 2.44 -0.76
CA THR A 100 0.58 3.01 0.60
C THR A 100 -0.82 3.00 1.21
N LYS A 101 -1.86 3.22 0.37
CA LYS A 101 -3.24 3.32 0.81
C LYS A 101 -3.76 2.04 1.49
N PRO A 102 -3.74 0.87 0.83
CA PRO A 102 -4.17 -0.37 1.48
C PRO A 102 -3.16 -0.87 2.52
N VAL A 103 -1.84 -0.81 2.21
CA VAL A 103 -0.82 -1.45 3.04
C VAL A 103 -0.62 -0.75 4.38
N ALA A 104 -0.59 0.58 4.39
CA ALA A 104 -0.42 1.35 5.61
C ALA A 104 -1.73 1.95 6.11
N THR A 105 -2.38 2.81 5.32
CA THR A 105 -3.42 3.71 5.83
C THR A 105 -4.74 2.99 6.12
N ALA A 106 -5.30 2.24 5.16
CA ALA A 106 -6.56 1.53 5.38
C ALA A 106 -6.41 0.46 6.46
N THR A 107 -5.32 -0.31 6.44
CA THR A 107 -5.03 -1.32 7.48
C THR A 107 -4.94 -0.66 8.86
N SER A 108 -4.28 0.50 8.99
CA SER A 108 -4.22 1.26 10.25
C SER A 108 -5.59 1.71 10.74
N ILE A 109 -6.42 2.26 9.86
CA ILE A 109 -7.81 2.64 10.23
C ILE A 109 -8.59 1.42 10.71
N MET A 110 -8.46 0.28 10.05
CA MET A 110 -9.19 -0.92 10.44
C MET A 110 -8.68 -1.53 11.75
N ILE A 111 -7.39 -1.40 12.06
CA ILE A 111 -6.86 -1.73 13.40
C ILE A 111 -7.51 -0.82 14.46
N LEU A 112 -7.67 0.47 14.18
CA LEU A 112 -8.35 1.39 15.12
C LEU A 112 -9.85 1.07 15.26
N VAL A 113 -10.49 0.57 14.21
CA VAL A 113 -11.88 0.06 14.29
C VAL A 113 -11.94 -1.16 15.22
N GLU A 114 -11.03 -2.13 15.10
CA GLU A 114 -10.96 -3.29 16.00
C GLU A 114 -10.69 -2.90 17.45
N GLN A 115 -9.92 -1.85 17.67
CA GLN A 115 -9.65 -1.31 18.99
C GLN A 115 -10.81 -0.48 19.58
N GLY A 116 -11.90 -0.30 18.83
CA GLY A 116 -13.04 0.52 19.23
C GLY A 116 -12.73 2.02 19.34
N LYS A 117 -11.63 2.47 18.76
CA LYS A 117 -11.20 3.88 18.81
C LYS A 117 -11.85 4.76 17.76
N VAL A 118 -12.27 4.17 16.64
CA VAL A 118 -13.03 4.82 15.57
C VAL A 118 -14.08 3.86 15.03
N ARG A 119 -15.11 4.39 14.38
CA ARG A 119 -16.11 3.59 13.66
C ARG A 119 -16.13 4.00 12.19
N LEU A 120 -16.40 3.08 11.29
CA LEU A 120 -16.59 3.40 9.88
C LEU A 120 -17.68 4.45 9.63
N TRP A 121 -18.68 4.51 10.52
CA TRP A 121 -19.80 5.46 10.49
C TRP A 121 -19.52 6.79 11.17
N ASP A 122 -18.38 6.99 11.82
CA ASP A 122 -18.01 8.28 12.40
C ASP A 122 -17.88 9.33 11.30
N ARG A 123 -18.35 10.53 11.60
CA ARG A 123 -18.26 11.67 10.68
C ARG A 123 -16.81 12.15 10.62
N VAL A 124 -16.35 12.53 9.44
CA VAL A 124 -15.01 13.09 9.30
C VAL A 124 -14.86 14.37 10.13
N THR A 125 -15.94 15.12 10.30
CA THR A 125 -16.00 16.35 11.13
C THR A 125 -15.73 16.11 12.62
N GLU A 126 -15.86 14.88 13.12
CA GLU A 126 -15.49 14.54 14.51
C GLU A 126 -13.95 14.61 14.72
N TYR A 127 -13.17 14.46 13.65
CA TYR A 127 -11.70 14.48 13.68
C TYR A 127 -11.11 15.69 12.97
N VAL A 128 -11.82 16.24 12.00
CA VAL A 128 -11.47 17.41 11.18
C VAL A 128 -12.69 18.32 11.14
N PRO A 129 -12.88 19.18 12.15
CA PRO A 129 -14.10 20.01 12.27
C PRO A 129 -14.39 20.88 11.05
N GLU A 130 -13.34 21.31 10.35
CA GLU A 130 -13.44 22.15 9.15
C GLU A 130 -13.87 21.39 7.91
N PHE A 131 -14.04 20.06 7.96
CA PHE A 131 -14.32 19.24 6.77
C PHE A 131 -15.66 19.62 6.15
N SER A 132 -15.60 20.28 4.97
CA SER A 132 -16.77 20.85 4.29
C SER A 132 -17.85 19.82 3.97
N THR A 133 -19.11 20.17 4.21
CA THR A 133 -20.28 19.42 3.73
C THR A 133 -20.80 19.94 2.40
N TRP A 134 -20.24 21.01 1.89
CA TRP A 134 -20.67 21.68 0.66
C TRP A 134 -20.09 21.02 -0.59
N TYR A 135 -20.84 20.98 -1.68
CA TYR A 135 -20.37 20.54 -2.99
C TYR A 135 -20.80 21.50 -4.11
N GLY A 136 -20.04 21.44 -5.22
CA GLY A 136 -20.22 22.32 -6.37
C GLY A 136 -19.84 23.78 -6.09
N GLU A 137 -19.69 24.56 -7.17
CA GLU A 137 -19.28 25.97 -7.08
C GLU A 137 -20.29 26.86 -6.33
N LYS A 138 -21.56 26.49 -6.33
CA LYS A 138 -22.64 27.23 -5.66
C LYS A 138 -22.77 26.92 -4.16
N GLY A 139 -21.89 26.06 -3.63
CA GLY A 139 -21.90 25.69 -2.21
C GLY A 139 -23.22 25.06 -1.76
N ILE A 140 -23.71 24.04 -2.48
CA ILE A 140 -24.91 23.31 -2.10
C ILE A 140 -24.61 22.44 -0.89
N ALA A 141 -25.43 22.55 0.17
CA ALA A 141 -25.28 21.73 1.38
C ALA A 141 -25.49 20.23 1.05
N GLY A 142 -24.58 19.38 1.52
CA GLY A 142 -24.61 17.95 1.33
C GLY A 142 -24.57 17.18 2.63
N GLU A 143 -24.62 15.86 2.54
CA GLU A 143 -24.40 14.98 3.68
C GLU A 143 -22.95 15.04 4.17
N GLU A 144 -22.76 14.78 5.46
CA GLU A 144 -21.41 14.69 6.03
C GLU A 144 -20.70 13.41 5.57
N ALA A 145 -19.46 13.56 5.16
CA ALA A 145 -18.61 12.41 4.84
C ALA A 145 -18.30 11.61 6.12
N ARG A 146 -18.29 10.29 6.00
CA ARG A 146 -17.93 9.34 7.05
C ARG A 146 -16.61 8.66 6.70
N LEU A 147 -15.93 7.98 7.63
CA LEU A 147 -14.65 7.33 7.40
C LEU A 147 -14.71 6.34 6.23
N TRP A 148 -15.79 5.58 6.11
CA TRP A 148 -15.93 4.65 5.00
C TRP A 148 -16.02 5.33 3.62
N HIS A 149 -16.54 6.56 3.53
CA HIS A 149 -16.54 7.31 2.27
C HIS A 149 -15.12 7.67 1.82
N LEU A 150 -14.23 7.98 2.77
CA LEU A 150 -12.83 8.23 2.47
C LEU A 150 -12.13 6.94 2.00
N LEU A 151 -12.36 5.80 2.69
CA LEU A 151 -11.76 4.50 2.37
C LEU A 151 -12.19 3.98 0.99
N THR A 152 -13.41 4.30 0.55
CA THR A 152 -13.99 3.83 -0.71
C THR A 152 -13.94 4.85 -1.84
N HIS A 153 -13.33 6.02 -1.62
CA HIS A 153 -13.26 7.12 -2.60
C HIS A 153 -14.64 7.65 -3.04
N THR A 154 -15.58 7.75 -2.10
CA THR A 154 -16.93 8.24 -2.34
C THR A 154 -17.28 9.50 -1.53
N SER A 155 -16.27 10.20 -1.05
CA SER A 155 -16.44 11.44 -0.26
C SER A 155 -16.85 12.67 -1.08
N GLY A 156 -16.75 12.60 -2.40
CA GLY A 156 -16.95 13.73 -3.30
C GLY A 156 -15.74 14.66 -3.44
N LEU A 157 -14.65 14.43 -2.72
CA LEU A 157 -13.41 15.20 -2.89
C LEU A 157 -12.82 15.00 -4.29
N PRO A 158 -12.21 16.05 -4.89
CA PRO A 158 -11.49 15.94 -6.15
C PRO A 158 -10.32 14.95 -6.04
N PRO A 159 -9.80 14.43 -7.16
CA PRO A 159 -8.73 13.44 -7.18
C PRO A 159 -7.46 13.90 -6.45
N TYR A 160 -7.13 15.18 -6.60
CA TYR A 160 -5.86 15.76 -6.16
C TYR A 160 -5.97 17.27 -5.99
N THR A 161 -4.94 17.92 -5.44
CA THR A 161 -4.78 19.39 -5.41
C THR A 161 -3.35 19.74 -5.82
N ASP A 162 -3.14 20.96 -6.29
CA ASP A 162 -1.83 21.40 -6.74
C ASP A 162 -0.86 21.52 -5.56
N ALA A 163 0.19 20.67 -5.57
CA ALA A 163 1.19 20.64 -4.50
C ALA A 163 2.04 21.90 -4.45
N LYS A 164 2.29 22.57 -5.60
CA LYS A 164 3.07 23.82 -5.63
C LYS A 164 2.27 24.96 -5.02
N GLU A 165 0.99 25.07 -5.36
CA GLU A 165 0.11 26.07 -4.78
C GLU A 165 -0.15 25.82 -3.29
N ALA A 166 -0.28 24.54 -2.88
CA ALA A 166 -0.34 24.18 -1.47
C ALA A 166 0.95 24.58 -0.73
N GLY A 167 2.11 24.29 -1.29
CA GLY A 167 3.41 24.63 -0.71
C GLY A 167 3.63 26.15 -0.57
N LYS A 168 3.19 26.93 -1.56
CA LYS A 168 3.23 28.41 -1.45
C LYS A 168 2.41 28.94 -0.27
N LYS A 169 1.27 28.29 0.02
CA LYS A 169 0.36 28.72 1.10
C LYS A 169 0.78 28.22 2.48
N LEU A 170 1.34 27.02 2.56
CA LEU A 170 1.56 26.28 3.81
C LEU A 170 3.04 26.16 4.20
N GLY A 171 3.97 26.41 3.27
CA GLY A 171 5.39 26.12 3.39
C GLY A 171 5.76 24.78 2.77
N ASP A 172 7.08 24.55 2.53
CA ASP A 172 7.64 23.30 2.00
C ASP A 172 8.89 22.94 2.81
N PRO A 173 8.85 21.90 3.66
CA PRO A 173 7.69 21.02 3.91
C PRO A 173 6.60 21.68 4.75
N CYS A 174 5.35 21.18 4.63
CA CYS A 174 4.23 21.59 5.47
C CYS A 174 3.83 20.51 6.47
N ALA A 175 3.16 20.91 7.55
CA ALA A 175 2.54 19.97 8.47
C ALA A 175 1.31 19.31 7.82
N THR A 176 1.14 17.99 8.05
CA THR A 176 -0.04 17.24 7.54
C THR A 176 -1.35 17.87 8.00
N ALA A 177 -1.44 18.39 9.24
CA ALA A 177 -2.62 19.05 9.75
C ALA A 177 -3.01 20.30 8.92
N ASP A 178 -2.04 21.11 8.48
CA ASP A 178 -2.30 22.30 7.68
C ASP A 178 -2.79 21.93 6.28
N LEU A 179 -2.18 20.92 5.67
CA LEU A 179 -2.65 20.40 4.38
C LEU A 179 -4.07 19.83 4.50
N VAL A 180 -4.40 19.12 5.59
CA VAL A 180 -5.74 18.59 5.82
C VAL A 180 -6.77 19.71 6.02
N ARG A 181 -6.44 20.80 6.71
CA ARG A 181 -7.32 21.99 6.79
C ARG A 181 -7.56 22.61 5.41
N LEU A 182 -6.52 22.69 4.57
CA LEU A 182 -6.69 23.11 3.18
C LEU A 182 -7.62 22.18 2.42
N ILE A 183 -7.42 20.85 2.52
CA ILE A 183 -8.27 19.83 1.89
C ILE A 183 -9.71 19.94 2.39
N ALA A 184 -9.92 20.14 3.68
CA ALA A 184 -11.24 20.28 4.29
C ALA A 184 -12.06 21.44 3.68
N GLY A 185 -11.39 22.52 3.29
CA GLY A 185 -12.02 23.67 2.64
C GLY A 185 -12.26 23.52 1.12
N ILE A 186 -11.76 22.45 0.47
CA ILE A 186 -11.96 22.24 -0.96
C ILE A 186 -13.44 21.86 -1.22
N PRO A 187 -14.14 22.57 -2.14
CA PRO A 187 -15.49 22.18 -2.55
C PRO A 187 -15.50 20.76 -3.13
N LYS A 188 -16.46 19.94 -2.71
CA LYS A 188 -16.66 18.61 -3.26
C LYS A 188 -17.24 18.69 -4.68
N GLU A 189 -16.80 17.80 -5.57
CA GLU A 189 -17.26 17.73 -6.95
C GLU A 189 -18.62 17.04 -7.09
N SER A 190 -19.02 16.25 -6.10
CA SER A 190 -20.29 15.54 -6.08
C SER A 190 -20.79 15.37 -4.63
N PRO A 191 -22.12 15.12 -4.46
CA PRO A 191 -22.64 14.73 -3.15
C PRO A 191 -21.93 13.49 -2.62
N VAL A 192 -21.72 13.46 -1.30
CA VAL A 192 -21.11 12.33 -0.60
C VAL A 192 -21.92 11.05 -0.85
N GLY A 193 -21.22 9.94 -1.13
CA GLY A 193 -21.82 8.64 -1.34
C GLY A 193 -22.48 8.43 -2.71
N THR A 194 -22.42 9.38 -3.63
CA THR A 194 -23.13 9.27 -4.93
C THR A 194 -22.25 8.85 -6.10
N LYS A 195 -20.96 9.17 -6.06
CA LYS A 195 -20.00 8.84 -7.12
C LYS A 195 -18.70 8.29 -6.55
N PHE A 196 -18.11 7.37 -7.29
CA PHE A 196 -16.72 6.98 -7.11
C PHE A 196 -15.82 8.01 -7.81
N VAL A 197 -14.97 8.68 -7.04
CA VAL A 197 -13.91 9.57 -7.56
C VAL A 197 -12.62 9.21 -6.81
N TYR A 198 -11.71 8.54 -7.50
CA TYR A 198 -10.42 8.20 -6.90
C TYR A 198 -9.70 9.45 -6.40
N SER A 199 -9.53 9.59 -5.10
CA SER A 199 -8.97 10.80 -4.48
C SER A 199 -7.83 10.47 -3.51
N CYS A 200 -6.66 11.04 -3.78
CA CYS A 200 -5.53 11.00 -2.85
C CYS A 200 -5.82 11.77 -1.55
N LEU A 201 -6.65 12.81 -1.64
CA LEU A 201 -6.99 13.68 -0.51
C LEU A 201 -7.73 12.92 0.60
N ASN A 202 -8.53 11.92 0.24
CA ASN A 202 -9.17 11.03 1.20
C ASN A 202 -8.16 10.35 2.13
N TYR A 203 -7.08 9.84 1.58
CA TYR A 203 -6.11 9.06 2.33
C TYR A 203 -5.12 9.95 3.12
N ILE A 204 -4.85 11.16 2.64
CA ILE A 204 -4.15 12.19 3.42
C ILE A 204 -4.97 12.51 4.68
N THR A 205 -6.30 12.69 4.52
CA THR A 205 -7.22 12.93 5.63
C THR A 205 -7.27 11.75 6.61
N LEU A 206 -7.34 10.49 6.10
CA LEU A 206 -7.33 9.29 6.96
C LEU A 206 -6.04 9.17 7.77
N ALA A 207 -4.87 9.47 7.19
CA ALA A 207 -3.61 9.46 7.94
C ALA A 207 -3.59 10.51 9.05
N HIS A 208 -4.18 11.69 8.82
CA HIS A 208 -4.36 12.68 9.87
C HIS A 208 -5.29 12.19 10.98
N ILE A 209 -6.38 11.48 10.64
CA ILE A 209 -7.27 10.88 11.64
C ILE A 209 -6.52 9.84 12.49
N VAL A 210 -5.64 9.01 11.89
CA VAL A 210 -4.77 8.12 12.67
C VAL A 210 -3.95 8.93 13.69
N HIS A 211 -3.38 10.06 13.27
CA HIS A 211 -2.62 10.93 14.18
C HIS A 211 -3.49 11.52 15.30
N GLN A 212 -4.68 12.03 14.99
CA GLN A 212 -5.60 12.60 15.97
C GLN A 212 -6.00 11.58 17.06
N VAL A 213 -6.21 10.33 16.66
CA VAL A 213 -6.66 9.26 17.56
C VAL A 213 -5.54 8.65 18.39
N THR A 214 -4.30 8.63 17.85
CA THR A 214 -3.19 7.87 18.44
C THR A 214 -2.03 8.73 18.94
N GLY A 215 -1.94 9.99 18.51
CA GLY A 215 -0.77 10.85 18.70
C GLY A 215 0.44 10.45 17.84
N LYS A 216 0.35 9.39 17.03
CA LYS A 216 1.43 8.88 16.17
C LYS A 216 1.21 9.26 14.72
N THR A 217 2.28 9.51 13.99
CA THR A 217 2.22 9.61 12.54
C THR A 217 1.78 8.27 11.93
N ILE A 218 1.29 8.29 10.69
CA ILE A 218 0.94 7.05 9.98
C ILE A 218 2.16 6.14 9.82
N ALA A 219 3.37 6.68 9.69
CA ALA A 219 4.61 5.91 9.61
C ALA A 219 4.89 5.16 10.92
N GLU A 220 4.84 5.85 12.05
CA GLU A 220 5.07 5.25 13.38
C GLU A 220 4.02 4.20 13.72
N PHE A 221 2.73 4.51 13.45
CA PHE A 221 1.65 3.59 13.76
C PHE A 221 1.71 2.33 12.90
N ALA A 222 1.92 2.45 11.58
CA ALA A 222 2.00 1.30 10.69
C ALA A 222 3.27 0.46 10.96
N GLU A 223 4.41 1.09 11.25
CA GLU A 223 5.62 0.38 11.65
C GLU A 223 5.39 -0.49 12.89
N GLU A 224 4.78 0.08 13.92
CA GLU A 224 4.55 -0.61 15.19
C GLU A 224 3.50 -1.72 15.10
N THR A 225 2.42 -1.50 14.34
CA THR A 225 1.25 -2.38 14.35
C THR A 225 1.15 -3.32 13.15
N ILE A 226 1.89 -3.04 12.06
CA ILE A 226 1.83 -3.82 10.83
C ILE A 226 3.21 -4.37 10.46
N PHE A 227 4.19 -3.48 10.16
CA PHE A 227 5.41 -3.91 9.49
C PHE A 227 6.32 -4.71 10.40
N ARG A 228 6.61 -4.21 11.59
CA ARG A 228 7.47 -4.89 12.56
C ARG A 228 6.88 -6.22 13.05
N PRO A 229 5.58 -6.31 13.42
CA PRO A 229 4.98 -7.59 13.78
C PRO A 229 5.03 -8.64 12.66
N LEU A 230 4.86 -8.24 11.40
CA LEU A 230 4.95 -9.13 10.24
C LEU A 230 6.39 -9.45 9.82
N GLY A 231 7.41 -8.79 10.41
CA GLY A 231 8.80 -8.93 10.01
C GLY A 231 9.12 -8.33 8.65
N MET A 232 8.37 -7.31 8.22
CA MET A 232 8.57 -6.57 6.96
C MET A 232 9.73 -5.56 7.13
N THR A 233 10.94 -6.06 7.23
CA THR A 233 12.12 -5.28 7.66
C THR A 233 12.64 -4.31 6.59
N ARG A 234 12.12 -4.39 5.38
CA ARG A 234 12.46 -3.49 4.25
C ARG A 234 11.25 -2.69 3.77
N THR A 235 10.28 -2.46 4.69
CA THR A 235 9.07 -1.65 4.45
C THR A 235 9.04 -0.47 5.39
N PHE A 236 9.10 0.73 4.86
CA PHE A 236 9.17 1.96 5.65
C PHE A 236 8.77 3.19 4.82
N TYR A 237 8.38 4.24 5.49
CA TYR A 237 8.46 5.60 4.95
C TYR A 237 9.93 6.04 5.05
N ARG A 238 10.42 6.95 4.26
CA ARG A 238 11.80 7.48 4.34
C ARG A 238 12.87 6.38 4.53
N PRO A 239 13.30 5.73 3.47
CA PRO A 239 14.34 4.71 3.54
C PRO A 239 15.58 5.20 4.28
N PRO A 240 16.16 4.40 5.21
CA PRO A 240 17.40 4.75 5.88
C PRO A 240 18.55 4.85 4.87
N GLU A 241 19.53 5.70 5.15
CA GLU A 241 20.66 5.98 4.26
C GLU A 241 21.39 4.70 3.83
N SER A 242 21.57 3.76 4.76
CA SER A 242 22.21 2.46 4.49
C SER A 242 21.47 1.60 3.44
N LEU A 243 20.20 1.87 3.17
CA LEU A 243 19.39 1.15 2.19
C LEU A 243 19.11 1.94 0.89
N LEU A 244 19.56 3.18 0.77
CA LEU A 244 19.34 3.98 -0.44
C LEU A 244 19.92 3.31 -1.69
N GLY A 245 21.03 2.58 -1.56
CA GLY A 245 21.62 1.81 -2.67
C GLY A 245 20.70 0.73 -3.24
N PHE A 246 19.77 0.22 -2.43
CA PHE A 246 18.74 -0.75 -2.85
C PHE A 246 17.47 -0.09 -3.37
N CYS A 247 17.27 1.21 -3.16
CA CYS A 247 16.08 1.90 -3.64
C CYS A 247 16.17 2.12 -5.15
N VAL A 248 15.13 1.70 -5.85
CA VAL A 248 14.97 1.95 -7.28
C VAL A 248 14.55 3.41 -7.47
N PRO A 249 15.25 4.20 -8.31
CA PRO A 249 14.85 5.59 -8.54
C PRO A 249 13.56 5.68 -9.35
N THR A 250 12.82 6.74 -9.11
CA THR A 250 11.68 7.17 -9.92
C THR A 250 12.12 8.20 -10.98
N GLU A 251 11.45 9.32 -11.12
CA GLU A 251 11.80 10.35 -12.10
C GLU A 251 13.18 10.97 -11.86
N VAL A 252 13.71 11.59 -12.93
CA VAL A 252 14.85 12.50 -12.86
C VAL A 252 14.33 13.93 -12.76
N VAL A 253 14.56 14.57 -11.62
CA VAL A 253 14.17 15.96 -11.37
C VAL A 253 15.44 16.82 -11.29
N ASN A 254 15.53 17.86 -12.11
CA ASN A 254 16.73 18.72 -12.19
C ASN A 254 18.04 17.94 -12.38
N GLY A 255 18.01 16.89 -13.19
CA GLY A 255 19.17 16.04 -13.47
C GLY A 255 19.50 15.00 -12.40
N ILE A 256 18.75 14.93 -11.32
CA ILE A 256 18.97 14.00 -10.19
C ILE A 256 17.84 12.97 -10.13
N PRO A 257 18.15 11.65 -10.18
CA PRO A 257 17.14 10.62 -9.97
C PRO A 257 16.58 10.67 -8.54
N LEU A 258 15.27 10.70 -8.40
CA LEU A 258 14.60 10.59 -7.09
C LEU A 258 14.77 9.16 -6.55
N ARG A 259 15.73 8.98 -5.67
CA ARG A 259 16.10 7.71 -5.05
C ARG A 259 15.84 7.74 -3.55
N GLY A 260 14.96 6.87 -3.05
CA GLY A 260 14.55 6.87 -1.64
C GLY A 260 13.78 8.12 -1.22
N VAL A 261 13.39 8.94 -2.19
CA VAL A 261 12.52 10.12 -2.02
C VAL A 261 11.21 9.82 -2.70
N VAL A 262 10.09 10.07 -2.00
CA VAL A 262 8.75 9.78 -2.52
C VAL A 262 8.46 10.54 -3.81
N HIS A 263 7.91 9.84 -4.80
CA HIS A 263 7.53 10.40 -6.10
C HIS A 263 6.36 11.39 -5.99
N ASP A 264 5.33 11.05 -5.21
CA ASP A 264 4.11 11.86 -5.08
C ASP A 264 4.42 13.26 -4.50
N PRO A 265 4.08 14.36 -5.21
CA PRO A 265 4.41 15.71 -4.77
C PRO A 265 3.73 16.13 -3.46
N LEU A 266 2.47 15.71 -3.20
CA LEU A 266 1.78 16.04 -1.94
C LEU A 266 2.39 15.26 -0.76
N ALA A 267 2.80 14.00 -0.97
CA ALA A 267 3.51 13.25 0.06
C ALA A 267 4.89 13.86 0.33
N ARG A 268 5.59 14.30 -0.72
CA ARG A 268 6.88 15.00 -0.59
C ARG A 268 6.74 16.32 0.16
N LEU A 269 5.69 17.09 -0.12
CA LEU A 269 5.36 18.32 0.61
C LEU A 269 5.12 18.07 2.11
N GLN A 270 4.68 16.87 2.51
CA GLN A 270 4.54 16.44 3.90
C GLN A 270 5.83 15.79 4.46
N GLY A 271 6.98 16.04 3.82
CA GLY A 271 8.26 15.47 4.22
C GLY A 271 8.37 13.96 4.00
N GLY A 272 7.61 13.37 3.08
CA GLY A 272 7.69 11.97 2.69
C GLY A 272 6.81 11.00 3.51
N VAL A 273 6.01 11.50 4.45
CA VAL A 273 5.09 10.67 5.26
C VAL A 273 3.65 11.12 5.00
N SER A 274 2.90 10.33 4.25
CA SER A 274 1.52 10.65 3.90
C SER A 274 0.65 9.40 3.79
N GLY A 275 -0.67 9.57 3.92
CA GLY A 275 -1.59 8.44 3.81
C GLY A 275 -1.84 7.97 2.39
N ASN A 276 -1.61 8.81 1.38
CA ASN A 276 -1.86 8.49 -0.01
C ASN A 276 -0.67 7.84 -0.73
N ALA A 277 0.55 8.12 -0.27
CA ALA A 277 1.82 7.67 -0.85
C ALA A 277 2.97 7.84 0.16
N GLY A 278 4.18 7.39 -0.18
CA GLY A 278 5.39 7.56 0.63
C GLY A 278 5.92 6.28 1.24
N LEU A 279 5.21 5.17 1.11
CA LEU A 279 5.70 3.87 1.55
C LEU A 279 6.67 3.28 0.51
N PHE A 280 7.77 2.74 1.00
CA PHE A 280 8.75 1.97 0.24
C PHE A 280 8.74 0.53 0.71
N SER A 281 8.91 -0.44 -0.21
CA SER A 281 8.96 -1.86 0.16
C SER A 281 9.63 -2.71 -0.92
N THR A 282 9.81 -3.99 -0.60
CA THR A 282 10.27 -5.06 -1.50
C THR A 282 9.12 -5.97 -1.91
N ALA A 283 9.33 -6.78 -2.94
CA ALA A 283 8.36 -7.80 -3.34
C ALA A 283 8.18 -8.87 -2.25
N ASP A 284 9.22 -9.21 -1.52
CA ASP A 284 9.17 -10.21 -0.44
C ASP A 284 8.31 -9.74 0.73
N ASP A 285 8.50 -8.50 1.21
CA ASP A 285 7.70 -7.95 2.30
C ASP A 285 6.21 -7.83 1.91
N LEU A 286 5.94 -7.38 0.68
CA LEU A 286 4.58 -7.33 0.17
C LEU A 286 3.93 -8.70 0.01
N ALA A 287 4.71 -9.75 -0.30
CA ALA A 287 4.20 -11.12 -0.34
C ALA A 287 3.83 -11.62 1.06
N VAL A 288 4.57 -11.25 2.11
CA VAL A 288 4.21 -11.52 3.50
C VAL A 288 2.91 -10.81 3.87
N PHE A 289 2.78 -9.53 3.51
CA PHE A 289 1.56 -8.77 3.74
C PHE A 289 0.35 -9.38 3.01
N ALA A 290 0.50 -9.76 1.74
CA ALA A 290 -0.53 -10.43 0.97
C ALA A 290 -0.92 -11.78 1.58
N GLN A 291 0.06 -12.55 2.06
CA GLN A 291 -0.20 -13.83 2.72
C GLN A 291 -0.94 -13.67 4.05
N MET A 292 -0.65 -12.62 4.81
CA MET A 292 -1.42 -12.27 6.02
C MET A 292 -2.90 -12.09 5.68
N PHE A 293 -3.24 -11.39 4.57
CA PHE A 293 -4.62 -11.26 4.11
C PHE A 293 -5.22 -12.60 3.68
N LEU A 294 -4.49 -13.44 2.91
CA LEU A 294 -4.94 -14.79 2.53
C LEU A 294 -5.20 -15.69 3.76
N ASN A 295 -4.44 -15.50 4.82
CA ASN A 295 -4.62 -16.18 6.11
C ASN A 295 -5.64 -15.49 7.02
N LYS A 296 -6.48 -14.61 6.49
CA LYS A 296 -7.53 -13.90 7.24
C LYS A 296 -6.99 -13.09 8.42
N GLY A 297 -5.89 -12.37 8.19
CA GLY A 297 -5.33 -11.38 9.10
C GLY A 297 -4.17 -11.86 9.97
N GLU A 298 -3.64 -13.07 9.73
CA GLU A 298 -2.58 -13.67 10.54
C GLU A 298 -1.39 -14.13 9.70
N TRP A 299 -0.18 -13.97 10.22
CA TRP A 299 1.04 -14.52 9.66
C TRP A 299 1.93 -15.10 10.77
N LYS A 300 2.26 -16.41 10.67
CA LYS A 300 3.13 -17.12 11.63
C LYS A 300 2.77 -16.90 13.11
N GLY A 301 1.48 -16.93 13.44
CA GLY A 301 0.98 -16.74 14.81
C GLY A 301 0.85 -15.26 15.23
N VAL A 302 1.23 -14.32 14.36
CA VAL A 302 1.05 -12.88 14.60
C VAL A 302 -0.23 -12.42 13.92
N ARG A 303 -1.21 -12.00 14.71
CA ARG A 303 -2.47 -11.42 14.21
C ARG A 303 -2.35 -9.90 14.10
N VAL A 304 -2.54 -9.38 12.90
CA VAL A 304 -2.63 -7.93 12.61
C VAL A 304 -4.09 -7.50 12.52
N LEU A 305 -4.94 -8.34 11.91
CA LEU A 305 -6.37 -8.10 11.73
C LEU A 305 -7.18 -9.35 12.13
N SER A 306 -8.44 -9.16 12.48
CA SER A 306 -9.36 -10.29 12.66
C SER A 306 -9.86 -10.81 11.31
N PRO A 307 -10.32 -12.09 11.25
CA PRO A 307 -10.93 -12.63 10.03
C PRO A 307 -12.11 -11.79 9.52
N LEU A 308 -12.96 -11.30 10.40
CA LEU A 308 -14.12 -10.47 10.03
C LEU A 308 -13.70 -9.11 9.47
N THR A 309 -12.59 -8.54 9.97
CA THR A 309 -12.04 -7.29 9.43
C THR A 309 -11.51 -7.49 8.03
N VAL A 310 -10.75 -8.56 7.79
CA VAL A 310 -10.26 -8.89 6.44
C VAL A 310 -11.43 -9.09 5.48
N GLU A 311 -12.44 -9.87 5.86
CA GLU A 311 -13.65 -10.06 5.06
C GLU A 311 -14.31 -8.72 4.73
N ARG A 312 -14.50 -7.87 5.74
CA ARG A 312 -15.11 -6.55 5.57
C ARG A 312 -14.30 -5.61 4.68
N MET A 313 -12.99 -5.71 4.69
CA MET A 313 -12.11 -4.92 3.83
C MET A 313 -12.13 -5.38 2.37
N THR A 314 -12.34 -6.67 2.14
CA THR A 314 -12.17 -7.31 0.83
C THR A 314 -13.49 -7.68 0.15
N GLU A 315 -14.60 -7.16 0.61
CA GLU A 315 -15.91 -7.16 -0.06
C GLU A 315 -16.25 -5.76 -0.58
N ILE A 316 -17.13 -5.66 -1.58
CA ILE A 316 -17.62 -4.37 -2.10
C ILE A 316 -18.43 -3.66 -1.00
N TYR A 317 -18.00 -2.46 -0.59
CA TYR A 317 -18.58 -1.71 0.51
C TYR A 317 -18.70 -0.22 0.25
N PRO A 318 -19.85 0.36 0.55
CA PRO A 318 -21.16 -0.15 0.16
C PRO A 318 -21.27 -0.10 -1.37
N LYS A 319 -22.34 -0.61 -1.92
CA LYS A 319 -22.59 -0.50 -3.37
C LYS A 319 -22.94 0.95 -3.72
N VAL A 320 -21.94 1.78 -3.99
CA VAL A 320 -22.12 3.16 -4.44
C VAL A 320 -21.76 3.22 -5.91
N GLY A 321 -22.72 3.50 -6.76
CA GLY A 321 -22.55 3.96 -8.14
C GLY A 321 -21.45 3.27 -8.98
N GLY A 322 -21.30 1.93 -8.88
CA GLY A 322 -20.25 1.20 -9.60
C GLY A 322 -18.85 1.37 -9.04
N SER A 323 -18.72 1.74 -7.73
CA SER A 323 -17.39 1.95 -7.12
C SER A 323 -16.49 0.71 -7.19
N GLY A 324 -17.06 -0.50 -7.08
CA GLY A 324 -16.30 -1.75 -7.11
C GLY A 324 -15.20 -1.83 -6.03
N ARG A 325 -15.35 -1.06 -4.93
CA ARG A 325 -14.31 -0.91 -3.90
C ARG A 325 -14.68 -1.57 -2.58
N GLY A 326 -13.69 -2.20 -1.97
CA GLY A 326 -13.70 -2.54 -0.55
C GLY A 326 -13.11 -1.41 0.30
N LEU A 327 -12.90 -1.67 1.59
CA LEU A 327 -12.29 -0.69 2.50
C LEU A 327 -10.77 -0.66 2.29
N GLY A 328 -10.34 0.16 1.34
CA GLY A 328 -8.93 0.31 0.97
C GLY A 328 -8.49 -0.55 -0.21
N TRP A 329 -9.29 -1.50 -0.67
CA TRP A 329 -8.97 -2.40 -1.76
C TRP A 329 -9.80 -2.11 -3.03
N ASP A 330 -9.23 -2.45 -4.16
CA ASP A 330 -9.89 -2.49 -5.45
C ASP A 330 -10.34 -3.92 -5.75
N LEU A 331 -11.62 -4.09 -6.11
CA LEU A 331 -12.19 -5.38 -6.46
C LEU A 331 -12.66 -5.39 -7.92
N ASP A 332 -13.52 -4.44 -8.29
CA ASP A 332 -14.19 -4.43 -9.61
C ASP A 332 -14.44 -3.00 -10.12
N SER A 333 -13.53 -2.06 -9.84
CA SER A 333 -13.57 -0.72 -10.43
C SER A 333 -12.83 -0.69 -11.77
N ASP A 334 -12.91 0.44 -12.49
CA ASP A 334 -12.15 0.67 -13.72
C ASP A 334 -10.62 0.56 -13.53
N TYR A 335 -10.14 0.60 -12.29
CA TYR A 335 -8.73 0.41 -11.94
C TYR A 335 -8.36 -1.08 -11.72
N ALA A 336 -9.34 -1.98 -11.65
CA ALA A 336 -9.14 -3.42 -11.37
C ALA A 336 -8.54 -4.21 -12.56
N THR A 337 -8.16 -3.54 -13.64
CA THR A 337 -7.53 -4.17 -14.83
C THR A 337 -6.28 -4.99 -14.49
N VAL A 338 -5.64 -4.72 -13.34
CA VAL A 338 -4.50 -5.49 -12.81
C VAL A 338 -4.87 -6.96 -12.55
N ARG A 339 -6.14 -7.25 -12.23
CA ARG A 339 -6.69 -8.59 -12.01
C ARG A 339 -6.48 -9.52 -13.22
N GLY A 340 -6.44 -8.97 -14.42
CA GLY A 340 -6.55 -9.75 -15.64
C GLY A 340 -7.96 -10.29 -15.84
N ASP A 341 -8.07 -11.26 -16.74
CA ASP A 341 -9.36 -11.79 -17.21
C ASP A 341 -9.74 -13.12 -16.53
N LEU A 342 -8.79 -13.77 -15.81
CA LEU A 342 -8.95 -15.14 -15.33
C LEU A 342 -9.12 -15.26 -13.80
N PHE A 343 -8.61 -14.32 -13.01
CA PHE A 343 -8.88 -14.31 -11.58
C PHE A 343 -10.34 -13.94 -11.30
N GLY A 344 -10.95 -14.63 -10.32
CA GLY A 344 -12.36 -14.51 -9.98
C GLY A 344 -12.74 -13.15 -9.36
N PRO A 345 -14.05 -12.89 -9.24
CA PRO A 345 -14.58 -11.63 -8.71
C PRO A 345 -14.32 -11.44 -7.20
N ALA A 346 -13.97 -12.51 -6.49
CA ALA A 346 -13.56 -12.43 -5.07
C ALA A 346 -12.12 -11.92 -4.89
N SER A 347 -11.35 -11.82 -5.99
CA SER A 347 -9.99 -11.32 -5.95
C SER A 347 -9.95 -9.79 -5.80
N TYR A 348 -8.92 -9.30 -5.15
CA TYR A 348 -8.74 -7.89 -4.85
C TYR A 348 -7.27 -7.49 -4.93
N GLY A 349 -7.03 -6.23 -5.10
CA GLY A 349 -5.67 -5.74 -5.18
C GLY A 349 -5.59 -4.22 -5.23
N TYR A 350 -4.43 -3.72 -5.60
CA TYR A 350 -4.20 -2.30 -5.78
C TYR A 350 -2.99 -2.04 -6.69
N SER A 351 -2.94 -0.85 -7.27
CA SER A 351 -1.82 -0.42 -8.10
C SER A 351 -1.27 0.94 -7.68
N GLY A 352 0.04 1.13 -7.90
CA GLY A 352 0.74 2.38 -7.67
C GLY A 352 1.13 3.07 -8.98
N TYR A 353 1.13 4.39 -8.95
CA TYR A 353 1.50 5.24 -10.10
C TYR A 353 2.90 4.94 -10.61
N THR A 354 3.84 4.70 -9.71
CA THR A 354 5.24 4.39 -10.01
C THR A 354 5.43 3.07 -10.78
N GLY A 355 4.39 2.26 -10.90
CA GLY A 355 4.43 1.01 -11.63
C GLY A 355 4.33 -0.23 -10.75
N THR A 356 3.99 -0.07 -9.51
CA THR A 356 3.84 -1.15 -8.53
C THR A 356 2.41 -1.72 -8.52
N SER A 357 2.25 -3.00 -8.21
CA SER A 357 0.94 -3.62 -8.00
C SER A 357 1.03 -4.87 -7.13
N VAL A 358 -0.05 -5.11 -6.39
CA VAL A 358 -0.32 -6.36 -5.65
C VAL A 358 -1.73 -6.80 -6.00
N TRP A 359 -1.90 -8.09 -6.38
CA TRP A 359 -3.19 -8.71 -6.57
C TRP A 359 -3.27 -10.00 -5.77
N ILE A 360 -4.38 -10.23 -5.10
CA ILE A 360 -4.60 -11.32 -4.16
C ILE A 360 -5.89 -12.03 -4.55
N ASP A 361 -5.81 -13.32 -4.77
CA ASP A 361 -6.97 -14.16 -5.04
C ASP A 361 -7.18 -15.19 -3.91
N PRO A 362 -8.20 -14.99 -3.07
CA PRO A 362 -8.46 -15.88 -1.95
C PRO A 362 -9.01 -17.25 -2.38
N GLU A 363 -9.65 -17.36 -3.55
CA GLU A 363 -10.22 -18.63 -4.03
C GLU A 363 -9.11 -19.61 -4.41
N THR A 364 -8.08 -19.14 -5.11
CA THR A 364 -6.93 -19.96 -5.50
C THR A 364 -5.78 -19.89 -4.50
N GLN A 365 -5.88 -19.06 -3.46
CA GLN A 365 -4.78 -18.83 -2.50
C GLN A 365 -3.51 -18.32 -3.19
N THR A 366 -3.66 -17.38 -4.13
CA THR A 366 -2.57 -16.87 -4.95
C THR A 366 -2.39 -15.36 -4.71
N SER A 367 -1.14 -14.92 -4.67
CA SER A 367 -0.80 -13.50 -4.73
C SER A 367 0.25 -13.22 -5.80
N VAL A 368 0.10 -12.08 -6.47
CA VAL A 368 0.98 -11.58 -7.52
C VAL A 368 1.48 -10.20 -7.11
N VAL A 369 2.77 -10.08 -6.87
CA VAL A 369 3.44 -8.80 -6.59
C VAL A 369 4.29 -8.44 -7.80
N PHE A 370 3.92 -7.37 -8.51
CA PHE A 370 4.64 -6.90 -9.68
C PHE A 370 5.07 -5.45 -9.48
N LEU A 371 6.37 -5.25 -9.30
CA LEU A 371 6.97 -3.95 -9.00
C LEU A 371 7.83 -3.52 -10.18
N THR A 372 7.52 -2.38 -10.78
CA THR A 372 8.30 -1.79 -11.88
C THR A 372 8.71 -0.36 -11.52
N ASN A 373 9.70 0.16 -12.24
CA ASN A 373 10.11 1.56 -12.18
C ASN A 373 9.67 2.33 -13.44
N ARG A 374 8.42 2.15 -13.88
CA ARG A 374 7.92 2.72 -15.13
C ARG A 374 8.10 4.24 -15.25
N VAL A 375 8.11 4.95 -14.12
CA VAL A 375 8.29 6.42 -14.12
C VAL A 375 9.74 6.83 -14.31
N HIS A 376 10.70 5.91 -14.25
CA HIS A 376 12.12 6.21 -14.50
C HIS A 376 12.42 6.16 -16.01
N PRO A 377 13.12 7.14 -16.57
CA PRO A 377 13.59 8.38 -15.94
C PRO A 377 12.63 9.57 -16.09
N ASP A 378 11.59 9.50 -16.95
CA ASP A 378 10.83 10.65 -17.46
C ASP A 378 9.30 10.43 -17.51
N ASP A 379 8.79 9.46 -16.72
CA ASP A 379 7.37 9.11 -16.57
C ASP A 379 6.63 8.73 -17.89
N LYS A 380 7.34 8.18 -18.87
CA LYS A 380 6.74 7.75 -20.15
C LYS A 380 6.40 6.27 -20.24
N GLY A 381 6.76 5.47 -19.22
CA GLY A 381 6.50 4.04 -19.22
C GLY A 381 5.00 3.70 -19.11
N ASP A 382 4.57 2.66 -19.84
CA ASP A 382 3.22 2.09 -19.74
C ASP A 382 3.29 0.58 -19.45
N ILE A 383 2.53 0.16 -18.45
CA ILE A 383 2.49 -1.22 -17.99
C ILE A 383 1.07 -1.72 -17.71
N ILE A 384 0.04 -0.94 -18.03
CA ILE A 384 -1.34 -1.29 -17.68
C ILE A 384 -1.72 -2.64 -18.32
N ALA A 385 -1.56 -2.79 -19.63
CA ALA A 385 -1.86 -4.03 -20.33
C ALA A 385 -0.93 -5.20 -19.90
N LEU A 386 0.33 -4.90 -19.52
CA LEU A 386 1.25 -5.94 -19.08
C LEU A 386 0.85 -6.53 -17.71
N ARG A 387 0.38 -5.72 -16.78
CA ARG A 387 -0.13 -6.20 -15.47
C ARG A 387 -1.23 -7.23 -15.66
N SER A 388 -2.21 -6.95 -16.53
CA SER A 388 -3.29 -7.87 -16.87
C SER A 388 -2.75 -9.19 -17.48
N LYS A 389 -1.82 -9.11 -18.43
CA LYS A 389 -1.20 -10.30 -19.04
C LYS A 389 -0.43 -11.14 -18.01
N VAL A 390 0.32 -10.50 -17.10
CA VAL A 390 1.02 -11.19 -16.00
C VAL A 390 0.02 -11.95 -15.13
N ALA A 391 -1.08 -11.30 -14.73
CA ALA A 391 -2.13 -11.94 -13.94
C ALA A 391 -2.75 -13.14 -14.66
N ASN A 392 -3.03 -13.00 -15.97
CA ASN A 392 -3.57 -14.09 -16.80
C ASN A 392 -2.62 -15.29 -16.87
N VAL A 393 -1.33 -15.06 -17.11
CA VAL A 393 -0.34 -16.17 -17.16
C VAL A 393 -0.25 -16.86 -15.80
N VAL A 394 -0.24 -16.10 -14.70
CA VAL A 394 -0.20 -16.68 -13.35
C VAL A 394 -1.44 -17.51 -13.06
N ALA A 395 -2.63 -16.98 -13.35
CA ALA A 395 -3.90 -17.69 -13.15
C ALA A 395 -3.96 -18.99 -14.01
N ALA A 396 -3.56 -18.92 -15.28
CA ALA A 396 -3.52 -20.06 -16.17
C ALA A 396 -2.45 -21.11 -15.80
N ALA A 397 -1.46 -20.76 -15.00
CA ALA A 397 -0.49 -21.71 -14.48
C ALA A 397 -1.05 -22.61 -13.38
N ILE A 398 -2.18 -22.25 -12.76
CA ILE A 398 -2.84 -23.04 -11.72
C ILE A 398 -3.48 -24.28 -12.37
N ARG A 399 -3.12 -25.46 -11.86
CA ARG A 399 -3.68 -26.73 -12.34
C ARG A 399 -4.92 -27.09 -11.52
N ALA A 400 -5.91 -27.67 -12.17
CA ALA A 400 -7.00 -28.33 -11.46
C ALA A 400 -6.42 -29.39 -10.51
N LYS A 401 -7.08 -29.54 -9.35
CA LYS A 401 -6.75 -30.59 -8.37
C LYS A 401 -7.07 -31.96 -8.93
#